data_4d331e68cabd2b0776322370c681b2dd
#
_entry.id   4d331e68cabd2b0776322370c681b2dd
#
_cell.length_a   1.000
_cell.length_b   1.000
_cell.length_c   1.000
_cell.angle_alpha   90.00
_cell.angle_beta   90.00
_cell.angle_gamma   90.00
#
_symmetry.space_group_name_H-M   'P 1'
#
loop_
_entity.id
_entity.type
_entity.pdbx_description
1 polymer ?
#
loop_
_entity_poly.entity_id
_entity_poly.type
_entity_poly.pdbx_seq_one_letter_code
_entity_poly.pdbx_strand_id
1 'polypeptide(L)'
;MRYTDMAARYFAVEDEGGHRIGNVMYYNLDRSRGEAEIGISIGARDAWGKGYGSDAMRTAARYVLSTVDLKRLYLRTLDWNERAQRAFQKAGFVAYGSSFREGHKFILMEFRREWL
;
A
#
# COMPACT_ATOMS: atom_id res chain seq x y z
N MET A 1 6.95 4.53 11.00
CA MET A 1 5.66 5.02 10.49
C MET A 1 4.72 5.34 11.63
N ARG A 2 4.08 6.44 11.55
CA ARG A 2 3.14 6.90 12.58
C ARG A 2 1.73 6.89 12.03
N TYR A 3 0.79 6.37 12.81
CA TYR A 3 -0.61 6.31 12.40
C TYR A 3 -1.35 7.54 12.88
N THR A 4 -1.92 8.28 11.94
CA THR A 4 -2.89 9.33 12.23
C THR A 4 -4.17 8.95 11.51
N ASP A 5 -5.14 8.48 12.26
CA ASP A 5 -6.41 8.07 11.70
C ASP A 5 -7.29 9.31 11.50
N MET A 6 -7.29 9.85 10.30
CA MET A 6 -8.08 11.00 9.95
C MET A 6 -9.51 10.68 9.50
N ALA A 7 -9.75 9.45 9.06
CA ALA A 7 -11.05 9.00 8.58
C ALA A 7 -11.13 7.47 8.56
N ALA A 8 -10.39 6.80 9.44
CA ALA A 8 -10.24 5.36 9.52
C ALA A 8 -9.56 4.72 8.29
N ARG A 9 -9.10 5.54 7.32
CA ARG A 9 -8.57 5.05 6.05
C ARG A 9 -7.24 5.67 5.65
N TYR A 10 -6.70 6.57 6.46
CA TYR A 10 -5.45 7.27 6.16
C TYR A 10 -4.42 7.05 7.26
N PHE A 11 -3.17 6.89 6.83
CA PHE A 11 -2.03 6.81 7.73
C PHE A 11 -0.96 7.77 7.23
N ALA A 12 -0.48 8.66 8.10
CA ALA A 12 0.65 9.51 7.77
C ALA A 12 1.94 8.69 7.79
N VAL A 13 2.81 8.95 6.82
CA VAL A 13 4.17 8.39 6.79
C VAL A 13 5.12 9.50 7.17
N GLU A 14 5.90 9.27 8.23
CA GLU A 14 6.89 10.24 8.72
C GLU A 14 8.28 9.63 8.63
N ASP A 15 9.28 10.49 8.40
CA ASP A 15 10.68 10.09 8.47
C ASP A 15 11.15 10.00 9.92
N GLU A 16 12.42 9.69 10.12
CA GLU A 16 13.01 9.53 11.46
C GLU A 16 12.98 10.82 12.27
N GLY A 17 12.96 11.97 11.61
CA GLY A 17 12.85 13.28 12.25
C GLY A 17 11.44 13.73 12.56
N GLY A 18 10.44 12.90 12.24
CA GLY A 18 9.04 13.24 12.46
C GLY A 18 8.42 14.10 11.37
N HIS A 19 9.10 14.27 10.23
CA HIS A 19 8.58 15.02 9.10
C HIS A 19 7.63 14.17 8.28
N ARG A 20 6.47 14.71 7.97
CA ARG A 20 5.51 14.01 7.12
C ARG A 20 6.02 13.99 5.67
N ILE A 21 6.25 12.80 5.14
CA ILE A 21 6.76 12.60 3.79
C ILE A 21 5.73 12.00 2.83
N GLY A 22 4.60 11.55 3.35
CA GLY A 22 3.56 10.98 2.51
C GLY A 22 2.44 10.38 3.33
N ASN A 23 1.65 9.56 2.68
CA ASN A 23 0.55 8.85 3.34
C ASN A 23 0.28 7.51 2.68
N VAL A 24 -0.32 6.61 3.44
CA VAL A 24 -0.90 5.35 2.96
C VAL A 24 -2.40 5.46 3.16
N MET A 25 -3.17 4.95 2.23
CA MET A 25 -4.62 4.94 2.32
C MET A 25 -5.19 3.63 1.82
N TYR A 26 -6.35 3.24 2.35
CA TYR A 26 -7.11 2.16 1.75
C TYR A 26 -8.52 2.67 1.42
N TYR A 27 -9.08 2.13 0.35
CA TYR A 27 -10.33 2.60 -0.23
C TYR A 27 -10.99 1.46 -1.00
N ASN A 28 -12.11 1.73 -1.65
CA ASN A 28 -12.89 0.71 -2.36
C ASN A 28 -13.19 -0.49 -1.47
N LEU A 29 -13.61 -0.19 -0.24
CA LEU A 29 -13.91 -1.21 0.76
C LEU A 29 -15.12 -2.04 0.33
N ASP A 30 -14.93 -3.34 0.21
CA ASP A 30 -15.98 -4.32 -0.06
C ASP A 30 -16.08 -5.28 1.13
N ARG A 31 -17.02 -5.03 2.03
CA ARG A 31 -17.16 -5.83 3.24
C ARG A 31 -17.70 -7.23 2.94
N SER A 32 -18.47 -7.40 1.86
CA SER A 32 -18.99 -8.70 1.49
C SER A 32 -17.90 -9.66 1.04
N ARG A 33 -16.87 -9.13 0.39
CA ARG A 33 -15.69 -9.90 -0.05
C ARG A 33 -14.55 -9.86 0.94
N GLY A 34 -14.59 -8.94 1.90
CA GLY A 34 -13.51 -8.75 2.86
C GLY A 34 -12.25 -8.20 2.21
N GLU A 35 -12.38 -7.25 1.29
CA GLU A 35 -11.22 -6.70 0.59
C GLU A 35 -11.31 -5.19 0.43
N ALA A 36 -10.15 -4.58 0.25
CA ALA A 36 -10.01 -3.16 -0.05
C ALA A 36 -8.77 -2.93 -0.90
N GLU A 37 -8.77 -1.82 -1.59
CA GLU A 37 -7.60 -1.36 -2.34
C GLU A 37 -6.72 -0.51 -1.43
N ILE A 38 -5.40 -0.61 -1.56
CA ILE A 38 -4.44 0.16 -0.77
C ILE A 38 -3.51 0.92 -1.71
N GLY A 39 -3.17 2.14 -1.32
CA GLY A 39 -2.27 2.98 -2.08
C GLY A 39 -1.33 3.76 -1.20
N ILE A 40 -0.25 4.24 -1.77
CA ILE A 40 0.76 5.04 -1.08
C ILE A 40 1.16 6.23 -1.93
N SER A 41 1.42 7.35 -1.26
CA SER A 41 1.98 8.54 -1.88
C SER A 41 3.14 9.03 -1.03
N ILE A 42 4.33 9.12 -1.62
CA ILE A 42 5.52 9.72 -1.00
C ILE A 42 5.86 10.95 -1.81
N GLY A 43 5.60 12.13 -1.23
CA GLY A 43 5.78 13.40 -1.93
C GLY A 43 7.18 13.98 -1.84
N ALA A 44 7.93 13.62 -0.80
CA ALA A 44 9.29 14.13 -0.59
C ALA A 44 10.28 13.34 -1.44
N ARG A 45 10.84 13.98 -2.46
CA ARG A 45 11.73 13.33 -3.42
C ARG A 45 12.99 12.74 -2.79
N ASP A 46 13.55 13.41 -1.81
CA ASP A 46 14.74 12.96 -1.09
C ASP A 46 14.45 11.76 -0.16
N ALA A 47 13.19 11.43 0.06
CA ALA A 47 12.80 10.23 0.81
C ALA A 47 12.71 8.99 -0.08
N TRP A 48 12.76 9.14 -1.40
CA TRP A 48 12.66 8.03 -2.33
C TRP A 48 13.92 7.15 -2.27
N GLY A 49 13.72 5.83 -2.38
CA GLY A 49 14.82 4.89 -2.39
C GLY A 49 15.42 4.57 -1.03
N LYS A 50 14.86 5.09 0.05
CA LYS A 50 15.34 4.85 1.42
C LYS A 50 14.57 3.76 2.17
N GLY A 51 13.66 3.07 1.48
CA GLY A 51 12.87 1.99 2.08
C GLY A 51 11.62 2.45 2.81
N TYR A 52 11.33 3.75 2.87
CA TYR A 52 10.13 4.25 3.55
C TYR A 52 8.85 3.71 2.92
N GLY A 53 8.81 3.60 1.59
CA GLY A 53 7.62 3.11 0.90
C GLY A 53 7.30 1.66 1.23
N SER A 54 8.29 0.78 1.18
CA SER A 54 8.08 -0.63 1.50
C SER A 54 7.76 -0.85 2.96
N ASP A 55 8.42 -0.12 3.86
CA ASP A 55 8.18 -0.20 5.29
C ASP A 55 6.77 0.28 5.63
N ALA A 56 6.36 1.42 5.09
CA ALA A 56 5.04 1.99 5.31
C ALA A 56 3.93 1.05 4.80
N MET A 57 4.09 0.49 3.61
CA MET A 57 3.12 -0.43 3.04
C MET A 57 3.01 -1.71 3.84
N ARG A 58 4.13 -2.28 4.27
CA ARG A 58 4.14 -3.49 5.09
C ARG A 58 3.41 -3.23 6.42
N THR A 59 3.78 -2.15 7.09
CA THR A 59 3.21 -1.83 8.40
C THR A 59 1.72 -1.55 8.31
N ALA A 60 1.31 -0.75 7.31
CA ALA A 60 -0.11 -0.42 7.12
C ALA A 60 -0.92 -1.66 6.74
N ALA A 61 -0.43 -2.49 5.82
CA ALA A 61 -1.14 -3.70 5.41
C ALA A 61 -1.33 -4.66 6.59
N ARG A 62 -0.28 -4.89 7.36
CA ARG A 62 -0.37 -5.77 8.54
C ARG A 62 -1.33 -5.20 9.59
N TYR A 63 -1.27 -3.91 9.82
CA TYR A 63 -2.18 -3.26 10.77
C TYR A 63 -3.65 -3.38 10.32
N VAL A 64 -3.93 -3.05 9.07
CA VAL A 64 -5.30 -3.09 8.53
C VAL A 64 -5.84 -4.51 8.57
N LEU A 65 -5.07 -5.49 8.10
CA LEU A 65 -5.51 -6.88 8.09
C LEU A 65 -5.64 -7.49 9.47
N SER A 66 -4.95 -6.92 10.48
CA SER A 66 -5.05 -7.39 11.86
C SER A 66 -6.20 -6.76 12.64
N THR A 67 -6.61 -5.54 12.27
CA THR A 67 -7.55 -4.74 13.06
C THR A 67 -8.90 -4.52 12.37
N VAL A 68 -8.90 -4.49 11.05
CA VAL A 68 -10.12 -4.35 10.25
C VAL A 68 -10.52 -5.74 9.76
N ASP A 69 -11.81 -6.02 9.73
CA ASP A 69 -12.31 -7.33 9.29
C ASP A 69 -12.23 -7.46 7.77
N LEU A 70 -11.01 -7.57 7.28
CA LEU A 70 -10.69 -7.76 5.87
C LEU A 70 -9.78 -8.97 5.71
N LYS A 71 -9.97 -9.69 4.61
CA LYS A 71 -9.18 -10.87 4.26
C LYS A 71 -8.03 -10.54 3.32
N ARG A 72 -8.15 -9.43 2.57
CA ARG A 72 -7.25 -9.16 1.46
C ARG A 72 -7.15 -7.67 1.18
N LEU A 73 -5.93 -7.22 0.95
CA LEU A 73 -5.65 -5.90 0.36
C LEU A 73 -5.05 -6.11 -1.02
N TYR A 74 -5.43 -5.29 -1.97
CA TYR A 74 -4.88 -5.33 -3.33
C TYR A 74 -4.48 -3.93 -3.77
N LEU A 75 -3.60 -3.88 -4.75
CA LEU A 75 -3.15 -2.64 -5.36
C LEU A 75 -2.88 -2.85 -6.84
N ARG A 76 -2.76 -1.77 -7.55
CA ARG A 76 -2.29 -1.78 -8.93
C ARG A 76 -1.18 -0.75 -9.07
N THR A 77 -0.21 -1.10 -9.88
CA THR A 77 0.92 -0.24 -10.19
C THR A 77 1.22 -0.34 -11.68
N LEU A 78 1.68 0.75 -12.28
CA LEU A 78 2.00 0.79 -13.70
C LEU A 78 3.08 -0.25 -14.02
N ASP A 79 2.94 -0.94 -15.15
CA ASP A 79 3.83 -2.04 -15.52
C ASP A 79 5.28 -1.62 -15.72
N TRP A 80 5.51 -0.35 -16.06
CA TRP A 80 6.85 0.20 -16.23
C TRP A 80 7.50 0.66 -14.90
N ASN A 81 6.70 0.75 -13.84
CA ASN A 81 7.19 1.26 -12.55
C ASN A 81 7.80 0.12 -11.72
N GLU A 82 8.95 -0.37 -12.14
CA GLU A 82 9.64 -1.47 -11.48
C GLU A 82 10.03 -1.16 -10.04
N ARG A 83 10.36 0.10 -9.76
CA ARG A 83 10.72 0.57 -8.43
C ARG A 83 9.56 0.35 -7.44
N ALA A 84 8.35 0.75 -7.83
CA ALA A 84 7.17 0.54 -7.00
C ALA A 84 6.87 -0.96 -6.83
N GLN A 85 6.98 -1.73 -7.89
CA GLN A 85 6.76 -3.17 -7.82
C GLN A 85 7.72 -3.84 -6.84
N ARG A 86 9.00 -3.48 -6.86
CA ARG A 86 9.99 -4.01 -5.91
C ARG A 86 9.69 -3.59 -4.48
N ALA A 87 9.26 -2.36 -4.27
CA ALA A 87 8.89 -1.88 -2.93
C ALA A 87 7.69 -2.65 -2.38
N PHE A 88 6.68 -2.90 -3.20
CA PHE A 88 5.50 -3.66 -2.79
C PHE A 88 5.84 -5.13 -2.54
N GLN A 89 6.72 -5.72 -3.34
CA GLN A 89 7.21 -7.08 -3.09
C GLN A 89 7.93 -7.18 -1.74
N LYS A 90 8.78 -6.21 -1.43
CA LYS A 90 9.44 -6.15 -0.11
C LYS A 90 8.44 -6.01 1.03
N ALA A 91 7.34 -5.33 0.79
CA ALA A 91 6.27 -5.17 1.78
C ALA A 91 5.47 -6.47 2.00
N GLY A 92 5.60 -7.45 1.12
CA GLY A 92 4.93 -8.73 1.23
C GLY A 92 3.81 -8.94 0.21
N PHE A 93 3.61 -8.00 -0.72
CA PHE A 93 2.62 -8.14 -1.79
C PHE A 93 3.14 -9.06 -2.88
N VAL A 94 2.21 -9.82 -3.46
CA VAL A 94 2.51 -10.79 -4.53
C VAL A 94 1.69 -10.42 -5.76
N ALA A 95 2.34 -10.39 -6.92
CA ALA A 95 1.65 -10.14 -8.18
C ALA A 95 0.74 -11.32 -8.51
N TYR A 96 -0.48 -11.03 -8.96
CA TYR A 96 -1.44 -12.08 -9.33
C TYR A 96 -2.04 -11.89 -10.71
N GLY A 97 -1.76 -10.79 -11.38
CA GLY A 97 -2.29 -10.56 -12.72
C GLY A 97 -1.95 -9.19 -13.25
N SER A 98 -2.65 -8.82 -14.31
CA SER A 98 -2.51 -7.51 -14.93
C SER A 98 -3.88 -7.06 -15.45
N SER A 99 -4.00 -5.75 -15.69
CA SER A 99 -5.20 -5.17 -16.28
C SER A 99 -4.82 -3.98 -17.14
N PHE A 100 -5.70 -3.65 -18.11
CA PHE A 100 -5.58 -2.43 -18.88
C PHE A 100 -6.65 -1.45 -18.47
N ARG A 101 -6.27 -0.20 -18.30
CA ARG A 101 -7.18 0.84 -17.92
C ARG A 101 -6.73 2.16 -18.55
N GLU A 102 -7.61 2.78 -19.30
CA GLU A 102 -7.34 4.06 -19.96
C GLU A 102 -6.04 4.05 -20.80
N GLY A 103 -5.80 2.94 -21.50
CA GLY A 103 -4.61 2.78 -22.34
C GLY A 103 -3.33 2.42 -21.61
N HIS A 104 -3.39 2.19 -20.30
CA HIS A 104 -2.24 1.81 -19.50
C HIS A 104 -2.36 0.41 -18.97
N LYS A 105 -1.23 -0.31 -18.94
CA LYS A 105 -1.15 -1.63 -18.33
C LYS A 105 -0.73 -1.51 -16.88
N PHE A 106 -1.47 -2.19 -16.01
CA PHE A 106 -1.18 -2.25 -14.58
C PHE A 106 -0.86 -3.67 -14.17
N ILE A 107 0.09 -3.81 -13.27
CA ILE A 107 0.35 -5.05 -12.55
C ILE A 107 -0.52 -5.03 -11.30
N LEU A 108 -1.21 -6.14 -11.05
CA LEU A 108 -2.09 -6.31 -9.89
C LEU A 108 -1.36 -7.11 -8.83
N MET A 109 -1.36 -6.60 -7.59
CA MET A 109 -0.66 -7.22 -6.47
C MET A 109 -1.59 -7.33 -5.27
N GLU A 110 -1.38 -8.32 -4.41
CA GLU A 110 -2.23 -8.56 -3.25
C GLU A 110 -1.42 -8.95 -2.03
N PHE A 111 -2.01 -8.70 -0.86
CA PHE A 111 -1.52 -9.18 0.44
C PHE A 111 -2.73 -9.74 1.20
N ARG A 112 -2.64 -11.00 1.62
CA ARG A 112 -3.75 -11.68 2.28
C ARG A 112 -3.50 -11.82 3.77
N ARG A 113 -4.58 -11.75 4.57
CA ARG A 113 -4.52 -11.96 6.01
C ARG A 113 -3.86 -13.29 6.37
N GLU A 114 -4.15 -14.34 5.61
CA GLU A 114 -3.59 -15.68 5.86
C GLU A 114 -2.07 -15.73 5.76
N TRP A 115 -1.44 -14.69 5.22
CA TRP A 115 0.02 -14.57 5.10
C TRP A 115 0.68 -13.83 6.28
N LEU A 116 -0.12 -13.36 7.23
CA LEU A 116 0.42 -12.65 8.40
C LEU A 116 1.27 -13.54 9.31
#